data_fd894e27be98baa62c4586f44ed9c4dc
#
_entry.id   fd894e27be98baa62c4586f44ed9c4dc
#
_cell.length_a   1.000
_cell.length_b   1.000
_cell.length_c   1.000
_cell.angle_alpha   90.00
_cell.angle_beta   90.00
_cell.angle_gamma   90.00
#
_symmetry.space_group_name_H-M   'P 1'
#
loop_
_entity.id
_entity.type
_entity.pdbx_description
1 polymer ?
#
loop_
_entity_poly.entity_id
_entity_poly.type
_entity_poly.pdbx_seq_one_letter_code
_entity_poly.pdbx_strand_id
1 'polypeptide(L)'
;KENPKKKGSRTLVKCLVCGEIFDSSMEICPVCGVGKENFVPVDAEESSFRKDTDHFYVILGNGAAGLSAAKAIRERDKTGSVIMISNEAYPTYNRPMLTKSMVAELDAKEILVEPEAWYQENNIHLLLEKEVTGIHTDKKEITLSDGTALKYTKLIYALGSECFVPPIPGTDKPEVVAIRRMSDIEKIEAMLYRVQNVVVIGGGVLGLEAAWELKKSRK
;
A
#
# COMPACT_ATOMS: atom_id res chain seq x y z
N LYS A 1 -50.09 20.10 -17.28
CA LYS A 1 -49.41 19.04 -16.50
C LYS A 1 -48.17 18.65 -17.27
N GLU A 2 -47.07 19.29 -16.96
CA GLU A 2 -45.76 18.99 -17.57
C GLU A 2 -45.21 17.67 -17.06
N ASN A 3 -44.79 16.84 -18.00
CA ASN A 3 -44.21 15.54 -17.77
C ASN A 3 -42.75 15.73 -17.25
N PRO A 4 -42.29 15.14 -16.14
CA PRO A 4 -40.94 15.33 -15.67
C PRO A 4 -39.98 14.64 -16.68
N LYS A 5 -39.04 15.42 -17.18
CA LYS A 5 -37.96 14.96 -18.06
C LYS A 5 -37.25 13.76 -17.39
N LYS A 6 -37.32 12.59 -18.06
CA LYS A 6 -36.48 11.43 -17.71
C LYS A 6 -35.03 11.87 -17.71
N LYS A 7 -34.37 11.82 -16.55
CA LYS A 7 -32.90 11.89 -16.46
C LYS A 7 -32.34 10.79 -17.34
N GLY A 8 -31.55 11.15 -18.37
CA GLY A 8 -30.92 10.21 -19.26
C GLY A 8 -30.13 9.17 -18.45
N SER A 9 -30.39 7.90 -18.70
CA SER A 9 -29.62 6.81 -18.12
C SER A 9 -28.18 6.97 -18.59
N ARG A 10 -27.25 7.22 -17.68
CA ARG A 10 -25.83 7.17 -18.00
C ARG A 10 -25.50 5.75 -18.42
N THR A 11 -25.03 5.60 -19.65
CA THR A 11 -24.58 4.29 -20.15
C THR A 11 -23.15 4.08 -19.66
N LEU A 12 -22.91 2.97 -19.00
CA LEU A 12 -21.57 2.60 -18.51
C LEU A 12 -20.92 1.62 -19.49
N VAL A 13 -19.60 1.69 -19.59
CA VAL A 13 -18.77 0.77 -20.36
C VAL A 13 -17.65 0.22 -19.49
N LYS A 14 -17.23 -1.01 -19.79
CA LYS A 14 -16.09 -1.68 -19.14
C LYS A 14 -14.92 -1.76 -20.10
N CYS A 15 -13.75 -1.37 -19.64
CA CYS A 15 -12.51 -1.56 -20.36
C CYS A 15 -12.08 -3.04 -20.30
N LEU A 16 -11.88 -3.67 -21.47
CA LEU A 16 -11.45 -5.07 -21.56
C LEU A 16 -10.00 -5.28 -21.12
N VAL A 17 -9.18 -4.22 -21.08
CA VAL A 17 -7.76 -4.30 -20.74
C VAL A 17 -7.54 -4.24 -19.22
N CYS A 18 -8.15 -3.25 -18.53
CA CYS A 18 -7.95 -3.08 -17.08
C CYS A 18 -9.17 -3.44 -16.22
N GLY A 19 -10.33 -3.68 -16.86
CA GLY A 19 -11.57 -4.03 -16.16
C GLY A 19 -12.33 -2.83 -15.58
N GLU A 20 -11.81 -1.59 -15.71
CA GLU A 20 -12.45 -0.39 -15.18
C GLU A 20 -13.80 -0.12 -15.86
N ILE A 21 -14.77 0.37 -15.05
CA ILE A 21 -16.12 0.75 -15.54
C ILE A 21 -16.28 2.25 -15.36
N PHE A 22 -16.68 2.91 -16.46
CA PHE A 22 -16.80 4.36 -16.50
C PHE A 22 -17.87 4.81 -17.50
N ASP A 23 -18.13 6.12 -17.56
CA ASP A 23 -19.14 6.69 -18.44
C ASP A 23 -18.78 6.50 -19.92
N SER A 24 -19.74 6.03 -20.73
CA SER A 24 -19.56 5.74 -22.15
C SER A 24 -19.21 6.96 -23.02
N SER A 25 -19.32 8.18 -22.48
CA SER A 25 -18.90 9.40 -23.14
C SER A 25 -17.38 9.57 -23.25
N MET A 26 -16.62 8.80 -22.47
CA MET A 26 -15.15 8.85 -22.49
C MET A 26 -14.59 8.17 -23.75
N GLU A 27 -13.64 8.84 -24.41
CA GLU A 27 -12.94 8.32 -25.60
C GLU A 27 -11.76 7.40 -25.24
N ILE A 28 -11.18 7.61 -24.05
CA ILE A 28 -9.98 6.94 -23.56
C ILE A 28 -10.24 6.45 -22.14
N CYS A 29 -9.80 5.23 -21.85
CA CYS A 29 -9.90 4.67 -20.49
C CYS A 29 -9.10 5.54 -19.50
N PRO A 30 -9.72 6.04 -18.43
CA PRO A 30 -9.05 6.93 -17.47
C PRO A 30 -7.94 6.23 -16.64
N VAL A 31 -7.90 4.90 -16.67
CA VAL A 31 -6.93 4.11 -15.90
C VAL A 31 -5.76 3.63 -16.74
N CYS A 32 -6.02 3.01 -17.91
CA CYS A 32 -4.95 2.40 -18.70
C CYS A 32 -4.68 3.08 -20.05
N GLY A 33 -5.47 4.11 -20.42
CA GLY A 33 -5.21 4.95 -21.59
C GLY A 33 -5.60 4.33 -22.95
N VAL A 34 -6.22 3.15 -22.99
CA VAL A 34 -6.66 2.53 -24.26
C VAL A 34 -7.93 3.19 -24.78
N GLY A 35 -8.14 3.13 -26.10
CA GLY A 35 -9.27 3.74 -26.78
C GLY A 35 -10.56 2.91 -26.73
N LYS A 36 -11.62 3.49 -27.28
CA LYS A 36 -12.99 2.95 -27.28
C LYS A 36 -13.14 1.55 -27.88
N GLU A 37 -12.25 1.14 -28.76
CA GLU A 37 -12.21 -0.19 -29.36
C GLU A 37 -12.09 -1.32 -28.33
N ASN A 38 -11.65 -0.97 -27.12
CA ASN A 38 -11.50 -1.90 -25.98
C ASN A 38 -12.65 -1.76 -24.96
N PHE A 39 -13.74 -1.06 -25.29
CA PHE A 39 -14.85 -0.85 -24.38
C PHE A 39 -16.04 -1.73 -24.77
N VAL A 40 -16.66 -2.32 -23.76
CA VAL A 40 -17.90 -3.08 -23.92
C VAL A 40 -18.99 -2.46 -23.06
N PRO A 41 -20.24 -2.38 -23.54
CA PRO A 41 -21.36 -1.94 -22.72
C PRO A 41 -21.52 -2.84 -21.49
N VAL A 42 -21.93 -2.26 -20.38
CA VAL A 42 -22.20 -2.98 -19.13
C VAL A 42 -23.69 -2.87 -18.82
N ASP A 43 -24.34 -4.00 -18.55
CA ASP A 43 -25.72 -4.00 -18.11
C ASP A 43 -25.85 -3.39 -16.71
N ALA A 44 -26.99 -2.76 -16.43
CA ALA A 44 -27.22 -2.04 -15.17
C ALA A 44 -27.07 -2.94 -13.93
N GLU A 45 -27.27 -4.23 -14.04
CA GLU A 45 -27.05 -5.21 -12.97
C GLU A 45 -25.56 -5.50 -12.74
N GLU A 46 -24.72 -5.46 -13.78
CA GLU A 46 -23.25 -5.57 -13.64
C GLU A 46 -22.61 -4.27 -13.15
N SER A 47 -23.27 -3.14 -13.29
CA SER A 47 -22.79 -1.83 -12.83
C SER A 47 -22.97 -1.58 -11.34
N SER A 48 -23.54 -2.52 -10.58
CA SER A 48 -23.54 -2.48 -9.14
C SER A 48 -22.13 -2.72 -8.61
N PHE A 49 -21.40 -1.62 -8.37
CA PHE A 49 -20.05 -1.65 -7.78
C PHE A 49 -20.02 -2.29 -6.39
N ARG A 50 -21.15 -2.35 -5.71
CA ARG A 50 -21.28 -2.88 -4.37
C ARG A 50 -21.92 -4.25 -4.39
N LYS A 51 -21.16 -5.21 -3.84
CA LYS A 51 -21.66 -6.55 -3.55
C LYS A 51 -21.13 -6.94 -2.17
N ASP A 52 -21.99 -6.80 -1.17
CA ASP A 52 -21.67 -7.22 0.19
C ASP A 52 -21.57 -8.75 0.28
N THR A 53 -20.56 -9.25 0.97
CA THR A 53 -20.25 -10.67 1.11
C THR A 53 -19.95 -11.04 2.56
N ASP A 54 -19.84 -12.35 2.82
CA ASP A 54 -19.31 -12.93 4.04
C ASP A 54 -17.82 -13.32 3.92
N HIS A 55 -17.12 -12.75 2.94
CA HIS A 55 -15.73 -13.07 2.71
C HIS A 55 -14.83 -12.62 3.86
N PHE A 56 -13.80 -13.43 4.07
CA PHE A 56 -12.70 -13.10 4.96
C PHE A 56 -11.45 -12.79 4.11
N TYR A 57 -11.18 -11.50 3.95
CA TYR A 57 -10.06 -10.99 3.20
C TYR A 57 -8.83 -10.88 4.08
N VAL A 58 -7.74 -11.47 3.66
CA VAL A 58 -6.43 -11.29 4.28
C VAL A 58 -5.51 -10.59 3.29
N ILE A 59 -4.94 -9.47 3.70
CA ILE A 59 -4.00 -8.66 2.91
C ILE A 59 -2.64 -8.77 3.57
N LEU A 60 -1.67 -9.34 2.85
CA LEU A 60 -0.28 -9.44 3.29
C LEU A 60 0.49 -8.21 2.87
N GLY A 61 0.87 -7.40 3.84
CA GLY A 61 1.55 -6.13 3.63
C GLY A 61 0.63 -4.91 3.74
N ASN A 62 1.06 -3.93 4.51
CA ASN A 62 0.36 -2.66 4.72
C ASN A 62 1.02 -1.47 4.00
N GLY A 63 1.73 -1.72 2.90
CA GLY A 63 2.22 -0.68 2.02
C GLY A 63 1.12 -0.07 1.14
N ALA A 64 1.49 0.78 0.18
CA ALA A 64 0.56 1.45 -0.73
C ALA A 64 -0.38 0.47 -1.46
N ALA A 65 0.13 -0.69 -1.91
CA ALA A 65 -0.66 -1.69 -2.59
C ALA A 65 -1.69 -2.35 -1.66
N GLY A 66 -1.30 -2.69 -0.41
CA GLY A 66 -2.20 -3.27 0.59
C GLY A 66 -3.30 -2.30 0.98
N LEU A 67 -2.98 -1.04 1.24
CA LEU A 67 -3.98 -0.01 1.56
C LEU A 67 -4.94 0.24 0.39
N SER A 68 -4.43 0.31 -0.84
CA SER A 68 -5.29 0.48 -2.03
C SER A 68 -6.23 -0.70 -2.20
N ALA A 69 -5.76 -1.93 -1.94
CA ALA A 69 -6.60 -3.12 -1.95
C ALA A 69 -7.70 -3.05 -0.88
N ALA A 70 -7.36 -2.64 0.35
CA ALA A 70 -8.33 -2.49 1.43
C ALA A 70 -9.41 -1.45 1.10
N LYS A 71 -9.01 -0.29 0.55
CA LYS A 71 -9.94 0.74 0.07
C LYS A 71 -10.88 0.19 -1.01
N ALA A 72 -10.34 -0.47 -2.03
CA ALA A 72 -11.12 -1.05 -3.12
C ALA A 72 -12.09 -2.14 -2.65
N ILE A 73 -11.70 -2.93 -1.63
CA ILE A 73 -12.62 -3.87 -1.00
C ILE A 73 -13.79 -3.09 -0.36
N ARG A 74 -13.50 -2.07 0.45
CA ARG A 74 -14.54 -1.32 1.17
C ARG A 74 -15.48 -0.53 0.29
N GLU A 75 -15.04 -0.11 -0.88
CA GLU A 75 -15.93 0.48 -1.89
C GLU A 75 -16.96 -0.53 -2.41
N ARG A 76 -16.61 -1.81 -2.49
CA ARG A 76 -17.42 -2.87 -3.09
C ARG A 76 -18.11 -3.78 -2.09
N ASP A 77 -17.48 -4.02 -0.95
CA ASP A 77 -17.93 -4.93 0.10
C ASP A 77 -17.74 -4.29 1.47
N LYS A 78 -18.84 -3.93 2.12
CA LYS A 78 -18.81 -3.32 3.46
C LYS A 78 -18.96 -4.32 4.59
N THR A 79 -19.40 -5.54 4.30
CA THR A 79 -19.70 -6.57 5.31
C THR A 79 -18.60 -7.62 5.46
N GLY A 80 -17.85 -7.91 4.39
CA GLY A 80 -16.72 -8.85 4.47
C GLY A 80 -15.68 -8.39 5.49
N SER A 81 -15.10 -9.33 6.23
CA SER A 81 -14.03 -9.05 7.19
C SER A 81 -12.72 -8.79 6.47
N VAL A 82 -11.96 -7.75 6.87
CA VAL A 82 -10.66 -7.41 6.28
C VAL A 82 -9.60 -7.36 7.37
N ILE A 83 -8.54 -8.13 7.18
CA ILE A 83 -7.32 -8.07 8.01
C ILE A 83 -6.15 -7.68 7.12
N MET A 84 -5.38 -6.69 7.54
CA MET A 84 -4.08 -6.33 6.95
C MET A 84 -2.97 -6.74 7.91
N ILE A 85 -1.94 -7.42 7.41
CA ILE A 85 -0.83 -7.96 8.23
C ILE A 85 0.47 -7.32 7.78
N SER A 86 1.26 -6.86 8.75
CA SER A 86 2.57 -6.25 8.52
C SER A 86 3.55 -6.64 9.59
N ASN A 87 4.81 -6.82 9.21
CA ASN A 87 5.93 -6.98 10.15
C ASN A 87 6.49 -5.65 10.64
N GLU A 88 5.96 -4.51 10.16
CA GLU A 88 6.29 -3.18 10.67
C GLU A 88 5.31 -2.77 11.78
N ALA A 89 5.75 -1.88 12.68
CA ALA A 89 4.98 -1.40 13.83
C ALA A 89 3.97 -0.29 13.47
N TYR A 90 4.00 0.21 12.23
CA TYR A 90 3.25 1.40 11.82
C TYR A 90 2.13 1.04 10.84
N PRO A 91 0.98 1.77 10.87
CA PRO A 91 0.03 1.78 9.77
C PRO A 91 0.70 2.19 8.45
N THR A 92 -0.04 2.14 7.34
CA THR A 92 0.50 2.55 6.04
C THR A 92 0.99 3.99 6.07
N TYR A 93 2.24 4.20 5.73
CA TYR A 93 2.88 5.51 5.66
C TYR A 93 3.44 5.78 4.26
N ASN A 94 3.69 7.06 3.98
CA ASN A 94 4.24 7.54 2.72
C ASN A 94 5.75 7.27 2.66
N ARG A 95 6.16 6.10 2.12
CA ARG A 95 7.57 5.70 2.03
C ARG A 95 8.49 6.72 1.34
N PRO A 96 8.10 7.43 0.28
CA PRO A 96 8.88 8.53 -0.27
C PRO A 96 9.25 9.63 0.74
N MET A 97 8.54 9.75 1.85
CA MET A 97 8.85 10.74 2.88
C MET A 97 9.94 10.29 3.86
N LEU A 98 10.38 9.02 3.83
CA LEU A 98 11.37 8.48 4.76
C LEU A 98 12.71 9.24 4.74
N THR A 99 13.20 9.63 3.56
CA THR A 99 14.43 10.42 3.46
C THR A 99 14.29 11.79 4.11
N LYS A 100 13.12 12.40 4.02
CA LYS A 100 12.82 13.69 4.63
C LYS A 100 12.67 13.60 6.13
N SER A 101 12.15 12.47 6.64
CA SER A 101 11.99 12.27 8.08
C SER A 101 13.31 12.09 8.83
N MET A 102 14.37 11.63 8.17
CA MET A 102 15.69 11.43 8.79
C MET A 102 16.25 12.63 9.57
N VAL A 103 15.85 13.84 9.23
CA VAL A 103 16.46 15.08 9.74
C VAL A 103 15.41 16.07 10.23
N ALA A 104 14.17 15.94 9.75
CA ALA A 104 13.10 16.89 10.04
C ALA A 104 12.38 16.60 11.37
N GLU A 105 12.83 15.58 12.13
CA GLU A 105 12.14 15.11 13.35
C GLU A 105 10.63 14.89 13.12
N LEU A 106 10.25 14.50 11.89
CA LEU A 106 8.87 14.20 11.56
C LEU A 106 8.45 12.93 12.30
N ASP A 107 7.48 13.04 13.17
CA ASP A 107 6.87 11.89 13.81
C ASP A 107 6.32 10.93 12.71
N ALA A 108 6.44 9.64 12.96
CA ALA A 108 5.84 8.63 12.10
C ALA A 108 4.38 8.91 11.76
N LYS A 109 3.64 9.54 12.67
CA LYS A 109 2.24 9.94 12.49
C LYS A 109 2.04 11.00 11.40
N GLU A 110 3.02 11.86 11.18
CA GLU A 110 2.91 12.94 10.19
C GLU A 110 3.03 12.44 8.75
N ILE A 111 3.58 11.24 8.57
CA ILE A 111 3.73 10.62 7.25
C ILE A 111 2.74 9.47 7.00
N LEU A 112 1.82 9.20 7.93
CA LEU A 112 0.74 8.23 7.70
C LEU A 112 -0.10 8.62 6.48
N VAL A 113 -0.49 7.63 5.69
CA VAL A 113 -1.41 7.86 4.55
C VAL A 113 -2.84 8.00 5.03
N GLU A 114 -3.24 7.18 6.02
CA GLU A 114 -4.51 7.25 6.71
C GLU A 114 -4.27 7.21 8.22
N PRO A 115 -5.04 7.97 9.01
CA PRO A 115 -4.96 7.89 10.47
C PRO A 115 -5.49 6.53 10.97
N GLU A 116 -5.08 6.09 12.15
CA GLU A 116 -5.54 4.83 12.74
C GLU A 116 -7.07 4.73 12.85
N ALA A 117 -7.73 5.84 13.14
CA ALA A 117 -9.19 5.91 13.21
C ALA A 117 -9.86 5.48 11.89
N TRP A 118 -9.23 5.79 10.74
CA TRP A 118 -9.76 5.41 9.43
C TRP A 118 -9.90 3.88 9.29
N TYR A 119 -8.93 3.11 9.78
CA TYR A 119 -9.01 1.64 9.72
C TYR A 119 -10.15 1.11 10.57
N GLN A 120 -10.37 1.68 11.75
CA GLN A 120 -11.47 1.32 12.64
C GLN A 120 -12.83 1.67 12.04
N GLU A 121 -12.99 2.88 11.51
CA GLU A 121 -14.21 3.35 10.84
C GLU A 121 -14.58 2.50 9.61
N ASN A 122 -13.57 1.95 8.95
CA ASN A 122 -13.75 1.09 7.79
C ASN A 122 -13.75 -0.42 8.14
N ASN A 123 -13.78 -0.79 9.43
CA ASN A 123 -13.73 -2.19 9.89
C ASN A 123 -12.55 -2.98 9.28
N ILE A 124 -11.37 -2.38 9.23
CA ILE A 124 -10.13 -3.01 8.79
C ILE A 124 -9.27 -3.29 10.01
N HIS A 125 -8.97 -4.54 10.27
CA HIS A 125 -8.10 -4.94 11.36
C HIS A 125 -6.65 -4.91 10.93
N LEU A 126 -5.82 -4.10 11.61
CA LEU A 126 -4.38 -4.09 11.43
C LEU A 126 -3.74 -5.07 12.40
N LEU A 127 -2.98 -6.03 11.88
CA LEU A 127 -2.07 -6.88 12.64
C LEU A 127 -0.64 -6.42 12.35
N LEU A 128 -0.16 -5.49 13.15
CA LEU A 128 1.19 -4.94 13.07
C LEU A 128 2.17 -5.82 13.86
N GLU A 129 3.46 -5.71 13.53
CA GLU A 129 4.55 -6.50 14.16
C GLU A 129 4.32 -8.02 14.03
N LYS A 130 3.64 -8.45 12.97
CA LYS A 130 3.37 -9.86 12.68
C LYS A 130 3.98 -10.26 11.35
N GLU A 131 4.87 -11.22 11.39
CA GLU A 131 5.48 -11.80 10.20
C GLU A 131 4.71 -13.02 9.73
N VAL A 132 4.44 -13.09 8.42
CA VAL A 132 3.84 -14.27 7.79
C VAL A 132 4.96 -15.22 7.38
N THR A 133 4.98 -16.40 7.97
CA THR A 133 6.00 -17.43 7.74
C THR A 133 5.57 -18.53 6.78
N GLY A 134 4.27 -18.66 6.53
CA GLY A 134 3.75 -19.68 5.61
C GLY A 134 2.43 -19.28 4.96
N ILE A 135 2.24 -19.72 3.71
CA ILE A 135 0.98 -19.60 2.96
C ILE A 135 0.60 -20.98 2.47
N HIS A 136 -0.53 -21.49 2.94
CA HIS A 136 -1.08 -22.81 2.59
C HIS A 136 -2.32 -22.63 1.72
N THR A 137 -2.12 -22.57 0.41
CA THR A 137 -3.19 -22.25 -0.55
C THR A 137 -4.26 -23.33 -0.67
N ASP A 138 -3.89 -24.59 -0.47
CA ASP A 138 -4.79 -25.75 -0.43
C ASP A 138 -5.77 -25.67 0.73
N LYS A 139 -5.31 -25.23 1.90
CA LYS A 139 -6.10 -25.06 3.13
C LYS A 139 -6.71 -23.66 3.25
N LYS A 140 -6.35 -22.73 2.36
CA LYS A 140 -6.65 -21.29 2.48
C LYS A 140 -6.32 -20.74 3.86
N GLU A 141 -5.08 -20.96 4.27
CA GLU A 141 -4.56 -20.61 5.59
C GLU A 141 -3.17 -19.96 5.47
N ILE A 142 -2.89 -19.00 6.35
CA ILE A 142 -1.55 -18.45 6.55
C ILE A 142 -1.08 -18.78 7.96
N THR A 143 0.24 -18.88 8.14
CA THR A 143 0.88 -19.04 9.44
C THR A 143 1.70 -17.80 9.76
N LEU A 144 1.57 -17.30 11.00
CA LEU A 144 2.36 -16.19 11.53
C LEU A 144 3.57 -16.71 12.32
N SER A 145 4.53 -15.84 12.58
CA SER A 145 5.77 -16.15 13.33
C SER A 145 5.54 -16.63 14.76
N ASP A 146 4.41 -16.24 15.36
CA ASP A 146 4.00 -16.71 16.69
C ASP A 146 3.25 -18.06 16.69
N GLY A 147 3.16 -18.71 15.52
CA GLY A 147 2.45 -19.98 15.35
C GLY A 147 0.94 -19.83 15.12
N THR A 148 0.41 -18.61 15.15
CA THR A 148 -1.02 -18.37 14.87
C THR A 148 -1.34 -18.73 13.42
N ALA A 149 -2.40 -19.50 13.21
CA ALA A 149 -2.94 -19.82 11.90
C ALA A 149 -4.22 -19.02 11.64
N LEU A 150 -4.29 -18.35 10.50
CA LEU A 150 -5.47 -17.58 10.08
C LEU A 150 -6.00 -18.13 8.75
N LYS A 151 -7.27 -18.50 8.74
CA LYS A 151 -7.97 -18.89 7.50
C LYS A 151 -8.40 -17.65 6.72
N TYR A 152 -8.54 -17.82 5.42
CA TYR A 152 -9.05 -16.76 4.53
C TYR A 152 -9.98 -17.36 3.46
N THR A 153 -10.88 -16.53 2.94
CA THR A 153 -11.62 -16.84 1.70
C THR A 153 -10.93 -16.20 0.49
N LYS A 154 -10.34 -15.04 0.70
CA LYS A 154 -9.57 -14.28 -0.31
C LYS A 154 -8.26 -13.81 0.29
N LEU A 155 -7.17 -14.00 -0.44
CA LEU A 155 -5.83 -13.57 -0.06
C LEU A 155 -5.30 -12.58 -1.07
N ILE A 156 -4.75 -11.46 -0.59
CA ILE A 156 -4.07 -10.46 -1.40
C ILE A 156 -2.61 -10.40 -0.98
N TYR A 157 -1.72 -10.69 -1.92
CA TYR A 157 -0.28 -10.65 -1.71
C TYR A 157 0.27 -9.28 -2.09
N ALA A 158 0.64 -8.45 -1.10
CA ALA A 158 1.10 -7.08 -1.26
C ALA A 158 2.36 -6.78 -0.42
N LEU A 159 3.25 -7.77 -0.26
CA LEU A 159 4.43 -7.70 0.61
C LEU A 159 5.52 -6.71 0.11
N GLY A 160 5.39 -6.22 -1.12
CA GLY A 160 6.35 -5.27 -1.68
C GLY A 160 7.69 -5.92 -2.04
N SER A 161 8.79 -5.24 -1.69
CA SER A 161 10.16 -5.67 -2.02
C SER A 161 11.11 -5.33 -0.89
N GLU A 162 12.27 -5.96 -0.87
CA GLU A 162 13.39 -5.65 0.02
C GLU A 162 14.49 -4.88 -0.72
N CYS A 163 15.32 -4.17 0.04
CA CYS A 163 16.51 -3.54 -0.51
C CYS A 163 17.53 -4.61 -0.90
N PHE A 164 18.01 -4.54 -2.13
CA PHE A 164 19.21 -5.29 -2.52
C PHE A 164 20.45 -4.54 -2.02
N VAL A 165 21.17 -5.15 -1.09
CA VAL A 165 22.47 -4.67 -0.66
C VAL A 165 23.53 -5.49 -1.39
N PRO A 166 24.36 -4.87 -2.26
CA PRO A 166 25.37 -5.61 -2.99
C PRO A 166 26.41 -6.20 -2.03
N PRO A 167 26.97 -7.40 -2.32
CA PRO A 167 27.90 -8.09 -1.45
C PRO A 167 29.32 -7.47 -1.50
N ILE A 168 29.42 -6.24 -1.04
CA ILE A 168 30.68 -5.50 -0.91
C ILE A 168 31.25 -5.79 0.49
N PRO A 169 32.55 -6.06 0.65
CA PRO A 169 33.14 -6.26 1.96
C PRO A 169 32.82 -5.13 2.94
N GLY A 170 32.22 -5.46 4.08
CA GLY A 170 31.83 -4.51 5.12
C GLY A 170 30.38 -4.03 5.06
N THR A 171 29.57 -4.46 4.09
CA THR A 171 28.13 -4.12 4.04
C THR A 171 27.31 -4.83 5.13
N ASP A 172 27.88 -5.79 5.81
CA ASP A 172 27.35 -6.51 6.97
C ASP A 172 27.55 -5.77 8.31
N LYS A 173 28.25 -4.62 8.28
CA LYS A 173 28.50 -3.84 9.50
C LYS A 173 27.22 -3.13 9.95
N PRO A 174 27.04 -2.97 11.28
CA PRO A 174 25.83 -2.34 11.83
C PRO A 174 25.65 -0.88 11.43
N GLU A 175 26.74 -0.22 11.04
CA GLU A 175 26.72 1.17 10.54
C GLU A 175 26.28 1.30 9.08
N VAL A 176 26.08 0.18 8.39
CA VAL A 176 25.59 0.18 7.00
C VAL A 176 24.08 -0.04 7.01
N VAL A 177 23.34 0.94 6.54
CA VAL A 177 21.86 0.92 6.54
C VAL A 177 21.34 1.24 5.16
N ALA A 178 20.39 0.45 4.69
CA ALA A 178 19.60 0.76 3.51
C ALA A 178 18.29 1.43 3.93
N ILE A 179 17.84 2.45 3.20
CA ILE A 179 16.61 3.17 3.54
C ILE A 179 15.42 2.50 2.83
N ARG A 180 14.58 1.83 3.62
CA ARG A 180 13.37 1.18 3.13
C ARG A 180 12.20 1.29 4.09
N ARG A 181 12.45 1.24 5.40
CA ARG A 181 11.45 1.16 6.46
C ARG A 181 11.65 2.27 7.47
N MET A 182 10.63 2.54 8.26
CA MET A 182 10.73 3.48 9.37
C MET A 182 11.84 3.07 10.35
N SER A 183 11.96 1.78 10.65
CA SER A 183 13.03 1.26 11.51
C SER A 183 14.46 1.53 10.99
N ASP A 184 14.62 1.74 9.68
CA ASP A 184 15.92 2.14 9.12
C ASP A 184 16.22 3.61 9.44
N ILE A 185 15.18 4.45 9.40
CA ILE A 185 15.29 5.86 9.79
C ILE A 185 15.66 5.98 11.27
N GLU A 186 14.96 5.26 12.14
CA GLU A 186 15.26 5.21 13.59
C GLU A 186 16.72 4.80 13.86
N LYS A 187 17.24 3.80 13.14
CA LYS A 187 18.64 3.38 13.23
C LYS A 187 19.59 4.50 12.77
N ILE A 188 19.28 5.15 11.67
CA ILE A 188 20.10 6.25 11.15
C ILE A 188 20.11 7.40 12.17
N GLU A 189 18.97 7.83 12.67
CA GLU A 189 18.83 8.89 13.65
C GLU A 189 19.66 8.57 14.90
N ALA A 190 19.56 7.36 15.44
CA ALA A 190 20.33 6.93 16.60
C ALA A 190 21.86 6.99 16.37
N MET A 191 22.31 6.84 15.12
CA MET A 191 23.71 6.93 14.77
C MET A 191 24.19 8.37 14.51
N LEU A 192 23.32 9.25 14.00
CA LEU A 192 23.67 10.62 13.61
C LEU A 192 24.27 11.45 14.77
N TYR A 193 23.94 11.13 16.02
CA TYR A 193 24.54 11.78 17.20
C TYR A 193 26.01 11.45 17.41
N ARG A 194 26.51 10.34 16.83
CA ARG A 194 27.85 9.79 17.09
C ARG A 194 28.79 9.90 15.89
N VAL A 195 28.24 10.13 14.68
CA VAL A 195 29.02 10.16 13.46
C VAL A 195 29.22 11.60 12.96
N GLN A 196 30.40 11.85 12.38
CA GLN A 196 30.74 13.13 11.77
C GLN A 196 30.68 13.07 10.24
N ASN A 197 30.89 11.89 9.69
CA ASN A 197 30.93 11.69 8.24
C ASN A 197 29.96 10.58 7.86
N VAL A 198 29.19 10.81 6.82
CA VAL A 198 28.28 9.84 6.23
C VAL A 198 28.65 9.65 4.76
N VAL A 199 28.69 8.41 4.31
CA VAL A 199 28.87 8.04 2.91
C VAL A 199 27.56 7.50 2.38
N VAL A 200 27.08 8.06 1.28
CA VAL A 200 25.89 7.57 0.58
C VAL A 200 26.35 6.80 -0.66
N ILE A 201 26.00 5.52 -0.71
CA ILE A 201 26.31 4.64 -1.84
C ILE A 201 25.07 4.58 -2.74
N GLY A 202 25.16 5.13 -3.92
CA GLY A 202 24.10 5.20 -4.91
C GLY A 202 23.71 6.62 -5.30
N GLY A 203 23.85 6.95 -6.59
CA GLY A 203 23.55 8.28 -7.15
C GLY A 203 22.15 8.39 -7.77
N GLY A 204 21.21 7.48 -7.42
CA GLY A 204 19.82 7.60 -7.81
C GLY A 204 19.08 8.66 -6.99
N VAL A 205 17.81 8.91 -7.32
CA VAL A 205 16.98 9.96 -6.68
C VAL A 205 16.98 9.83 -5.16
N LEU A 206 16.74 8.62 -4.64
CA LEU A 206 16.71 8.36 -3.20
C LEU A 206 18.04 8.67 -2.52
N GLY A 207 19.17 8.26 -3.12
CA GLY A 207 20.50 8.53 -2.57
C GLY A 207 20.86 10.02 -2.58
N LEU A 208 20.52 10.74 -3.65
CA LEU A 208 20.73 12.18 -3.74
C LEU A 208 19.87 12.94 -2.73
N GLU A 209 18.61 12.53 -2.55
CA GLU A 209 17.72 13.12 -1.55
C GLU A 209 18.23 12.86 -0.12
N ALA A 210 18.65 11.64 0.18
CA ALA A 210 19.25 11.30 1.47
C ALA A 210 20.51 12.14 1.75
N ALA A 211 21.40 12.25 0.78
CA ALA A 211 22.61 13.08 0.90
C ALA A 211 22.26 14.56 1.13
N TRP A 212 21.23 15.07 0.46
CA TRP A 212 20.77 16.44 0.63
C TRP A 212 20.21 16.69 2.04
N GLU A 213 19.35 15.81 2.53
CA GLU A 213 18.78 15.93 3.88
C GLU A 213 19.87 15.82 4.96
N LEU A 214 20.79 14.87 4.84
CA LEU A 214 21.96 14.75 5.73
C LEU A 214 22.83 16.02 5.70
N LYS A 215 23.05 16.63 4.52
CA LYS A 215 23.80 17.88 4.41
C LYS A 215 23.10 19.04 5.12
N LYS A 216 21.77 19.11 5.10
CA LYS A 216 21.01 20.12 5.85
C LYS A 216 21.23 19.98 7.36
N SER A 217 21.36 18.75 7.85
CA SER A 217 21.68 18.49 9.26
C SER A 217 23.13 18.78 9.65
N ARG A 218 23.93 19.26 8.70
CA ARG A 218 25.36 19.55 8.88
C ARG A 218 26.24 18.30 9.12
N LYS A 219 25.89 17.18 8.56
CA LYS A 219 26.66 15.92 8.59
C LYS A 219 27.36 15.68 7.25
#